data_9a846a2f8b3ba472cfb26825fa6695d2
#
_entry.id   9a846a2f8b3ba472cfb26825fa6695d2
#
_cell.length_a   1.000
_cell.length_b   1.000
_cell.length_c   1.000
_cell.angle_alpha   90.00
_cell.angle_beta   90.00
_cell.angle_gamma   90.00
#
_symmetry.space_group_name_H-M   'P 1'
#
loop_
_entity.id
_entity.type
_entity.pdbx_description
1 polymer ?
#
loop_
_entity_poly.entity_id
_entity_poly.type
_entity_poly.pdbx_seq_one_letter_code
_entity_poly.pdbx_strand_id
1 'polypeptide(L)'
;MRITPIVNSQFVADIDDIDLLTLSESEFEEIYHAWLHYGVLRFRNQALDDRALQLFSARFGPLEETPLGRMSQQERKKIPNIYVTVLSNIRVDGKPIGGLGNAEASWHSDMTYVETPPPASVLLGIEIPKSGGDTYFADQAAAHSALPPSL
;
A
#
# COMPACT_ATOMS: atom_id res chain seq x y z
N MET A 1 -9.95 10.67 -15.86
CA MET A 1 -9.53 10.55 -14.44
C MET A 1 -9.93 11.78 -13.67
N ARG A 2 -10.35 11.62 -12.42
CA ARG A 2 -10.74 12.73 -11.54
C ARG A 2 -10.06 12.55 -10.18
N ILE A 3 -9.38 13.59 -9.70
CA ILE A 3 -8.69 13.63 -8.40
C ILE A 3 -9.50 14.49 -7.45
N THR A 4 -9.93 13.95 -6.33
CA THR A 4 -10.79 14.63 -5.36
C THR A 4 -10.19 14.52 -3.95
N PRO A 5 -9.78 15.63 -3.31
CA PRO A 5 -9.35 15.59 -1.92
C PRO A 5 -10.44 15.03 -1.02
N ILE A 6 -10.06 14.18 -0.07
CA ILE A 6 -11.01 13.69 0.93
C ILE A 6 -11.34 14.81 1.92
N VAL A 7 -12.62 14.96 2.22
CA VAL A 7 -13.11 16.00 3.16
C VAL A 7 -12.36 15.92 4.49
N ASN A 8 -11.88 17.06 4.96
CA ASN A 8 -11.08 17.22 6.19
C ASN A 8 -9.69 16.57 6.15
N SER A 9 -9.17 16.22 4.97
CA SER A 9 -7.79 15.77 4.81
C SER A 9 -7.06 16.64 3.77
N GLN A 10 -5.83 17.03 4.07
CA GLN A 10 -4.96 17.75 3.12
C GLN A 10 -3.94 16.82 2.44
N PHE A 11 -3.83 15.58 2.91
CA PHE A 11 -2.82 14.62 2.42
C PHE A 11 -3.41 13.31 1.88
N VAL A 12 -4.74 13.26 1.67
CA VAL A 12 -5.41 12.08 1.09
C VAL A 12 -6.35 12.52 -0.03
N ALA A 13 -6.31 11.83 -1.19
CA ALA A 13 -7.22 12.06 -2.29
C ALA A 13 -7.80 10.75 -2.84
N ASP A 14 -9.05 10.83 -3.32
CA ASP A 14 -9.68 9.78 -4.15
C ASP A 14 -9.31 9.99 -5.62
N ILE A 15 -9.02 8.91 -6.30
CA ILE A 15 -8.80 8.85 -7.75
C ILE A 15 -9.93 8.03 -8.36
N ASP A 16 -10.82 8.70 -9.07
CA ASP A 16 -11.98 8.11 -9.72
C ASP A 16 -11.85 8.12 -11.25
N ASP A 17 -12.72 7.40 -11.92
CA ASP A 17 -12.83 7.35 -13.38
C ASP A 17 -11.51 6.96 -14.07
N ILE A 18 -10.87 5.91 -13.53
CA ILE A 18 -9.61 5.32 -14.02
C ILE A 18 -9.62 3.80 -13.89
N ASP A 19 -9.00 3.12 -14.82
CA ASP A 19 -8.72 1.68 -14.77
C ASP A 19 -7.20 1.47 -14.77
N LEU A 20 -6.67 0.95 -13.68
CA LEU A 20 -5.25 0.73 -13.50
C LEU A 20 -4.67 -0.38 -14.42
N LEU A 21 -5.54 -1.22 -15.01
CA LEU A 21 -5.11 -2.24 -15.99
C LEU A 21 -4.76 -1.65 -17.35
N THR A 22 -5.37 -0.51 -17.70
CA THR A 22 -5.22 0.11 -19.03
C THR A 22 -4.58 1.49 -18.98
N LEU A 23 -3.88 1.78 -17.88
CA LEU A 23 -3.30 3.07 -17.55
C LEU A 23 -2.28 3.53 -18.60
N SER A 24 -2.51 4.69 -19.21
CA SER A 24 -1.55 5.36 -20.09
C SER A 24 -0.39 6.01 -19.32
N GLU A 25 0.69 6.36 -20.00
CA GLU A 25 1.81 7.07 -19.37
C GLU A 25 1.40 8.43 -18.82
N SER A 26 0.59 9.20 -19.54
CA SER A 26 0.13 10.52 -19.09
C SER A 26 -0.75 10.44 -17.86
N GLU A 27 -1.64 9.44 -17.79
CA GLU A 27 -2.48 9.21 -16.60
C GLU A 27 -1.63 8.81 -15.39
N PHE A 28 -0.61 7.99 -15.61
CA PHE A 28 0.31 7.64 -14.51
C PHE A 28 1.11 8.86 -14.03
N GLU A 29 1.58 9.72 -14.92
CA GLU A 29 2.25 10.97 -14.54
C GLU A 29 1.35 11.85 -13.67
N GLU A 30 0.06 11.98 -14.02
CA GLU A 30 -0.91 12.68 -13.18
C GLU A 30 -1.09 12.03 -11.80
N ILE A 31 -1.18 10.68 -11.76
CA ILE A 31 -1.25 9.93 -10.50
C ILE A 31 0.02 10.15 -9.66
N TYR A 32 1.19 10.08 -10.29
CA TYR A 32 2.47 10.27 -9.62
C TYR A 32 2.59 11.68 -9.01
N HIS A 33 2.19 12.71 -9.73
CA HIS A 33 2.15 14.08 -9.22
C HIS A 33 1.12 14.25 -8.09
N ALA A 34 -0.05 13.63 -8.22
CA ALA A 34 -1.05 13.61 -7.15
C ALA A 34 -0.51 12.91 -5.89
N TRP A 35 0.19 11.79 -6.05
CA TRP A 35 0.81 11.08 -4.93
C TRP A 35 1.88 11.92 -4.23
N LEU A 36 2.73 12.60 -4.97
CA LEU A 36 3.72 13.53 -4.40
C LEU A 36 3.06 14.70 -3.65
N HIS A 37 1.88 15.13 -4.08
CA HIS A 37 1.16 16.23 -3.45
C HIS A 37 0.39 15.80 -2.20
N TYR A 38 -0.35 14.67 -2.31
CA TYR A 38 -1.22 14.21 -1.22
C TYR A 38 -0.55 13.18 -0.30
N GLY A 39 0.41 12.39 -0.78
CA GLY A 39 1.03 11.32 -0.01
C GLY A 39 0.19 10.03 0.06
N VAL A 40 -1.13 10.10 0.15
CA VAL A 40 -2.03 8.94 0.15
C VAL A 40 -3.09 9.10 -0.94
N LEU A 41 -3.17 8.12 -1.83
CA LEU A 41 -4.18 8.04 -2.89
C LEU A 41 -5.05 6.81 -2.70
N ARG A 42 -6.37 6.95 -2.89
CA ARG A 42 -7.31 5.85 -2.84
C ARG A 42 -8.00 5.67 -4.19
N PHE A 43 -7.82 4.51 -4.77
CA PHE A 43 -8.44 4.09 -6.02
C PHE A 43 -9.62 3.19 -5.74
N ARG A 44 -10.79 3.53 -6.25
CA ARG A 44 -12.00 2.73 -6.06
C ARG A 44 -12.25 1.81 -7.25
N ASN A 45 -12.96 0.69 -6.99
CA ASN A 45 -13.45 -0.22 -8.03
C ASN A 45 -12.37 -0.76 -8.97
N GLN A 46 -11.18 -1.08 -8.43
CA GLN A 46 -10.11 -1.69 -9.20
C GLN A 46 -10.17 -3.21 -9.11
N ALA A 47 -10.04 -3.89 -10.26
CA ALA A 47 -10.05 -5.36 -10.35
C ALA A 47 -8.64 -5.87 -10.71
N LEU A 48 -7.69 -5.75 -9.78
CA LEU A 48 -6.31 -6.18 -9.97
C LEU A 48 -6.11 -7.61 -9.47
N ASP A 49 -5.31 -8.39 -10.19
CA ASP A 49 -4.65 -9.58 -9.66
C ASP A 49 -3.27 -9.24 -9.11
N ASP A 50 -2.57 -10.21 -8.51
CA ASP A 50 -1.23 -10.03 -7.94
C ASP A 50 -0.21 -9.51 -8.96
N ARG A 51 -0.34 -9.93 -10.23
CA ARG A 51 0.56 -9.49 -11.30
C ARG A 51 0.29 -8.03 -11.68
N ALA A 52 -0.96 -7.66 -11.82
CA ALA A 52 -1.35 -6.29 -12.14
C ALA A 52 -0.97 -5.33 -10.99
N LEU A 53 -1.19 -5.73 -9.74
CA LEU A 53 -0.75 -5.00 -8.55
C LEU A 53 0.77 -4.79 -8.57
N GLN A 54 1.54 -5.83 -8.85
CA GLN A 54 3.00 -5.76 -8.97
C GLN A 54 3.44 -4.80 -10.08
N LEU A 55 2.83 -4.89 -11.27
CA LEU A 55 3.16 -4.03 -12.41
C LEU A 55 2.85 -2.56 -12.12
N PHE A 56 1.71 -2.28 -11.50
CA PHE A 56 1.36 -0.92 -11.08
C PHE A 56 2.34 -0.39 -10.03
N SER A 57 2.64 -1.20 -9.01
CA SER A 57 3.59 -0.82 -7.94
C SER A 57 4.99 -0.53 -8.48
N ALA A 58 5.47 -1.31 -9.46
CA ALA A 58 6.78 -1.11 -10.08
C ALA A 58 6.96 0.24 -10.80
N ARG A 59 5.87 0.94 -11.10
CA ARG A 59 5.91 2.27 -11.71
C ARG A 59 6.39 3.36 -10.74
N PHE A 60 6.26 3.13 -9.45
CA PHE A 60 6.72 4.07 -8.40
C PHE A 60 8.21 3.89 -8.07
N GLY A 61 8.81 2.77 -8.44
CA GLY A 61 10.22 2.48 -8.17
C GLY A 61 10.53 0.97 -8.14
N PRO A 62 11.76 0.60 -7.78
CA PRO A 62 12.13 -0.79 -7.60
C PRO A 62 11.23 -1.47 -6.55
N LEU A 63 10.82 -2.70 -6.87
CA LEU A 63 10.03 -3.50 -5.92
C LEU A 63 10.93 -4.12 -4.86
N GLU A 64 10.46 -4.10 -3.62
CA GLU A 64 11.08 -4.81 -2.51
C GLU A 64 10.47 -6.21 -2.35
N GLU A 65 11.30 -7.19 -2.06
CA GLU A 65 10.82 -8.50 -1.66
C GLU A 65 10.12 -8.41 -0.30
N THR A 66 8.98 -9.09 -0.18
CA THR A 66 8.30 -9.19 1.11
C THR A 66 9.24 -9.74 2.19
N PRO A 67 9.12 -9.33 3.47
CA PRO A 67 10.02 -9.77 4.53
C PRO A 67 9.94 -11.28 4.77
N LEU A 68 10.66 -12.05 3.97
CA LEU A 68 10.73 -13.51 4.05
C LEU A 68 11.85 -14.00 4.99
N GLY A 69 12.39 -13.10 5.81
CA GLY A 69 13.64 -13.29 6.56
C GLY A 69 13.73 -14.50 7.49
N ARG A 70 12.60 -15.16 7.78
CA ARG A 70 12.56 -16.41 8.59
C ARG A 70 12.18 -17.65 7.78
N MET A 71 11.97 -17.49 6.47
CA MET A 71 11.58 -18.62 5.62
C MET A 71 12.80 -19.30 5.02
N SER A 72 12.76 -20.64 4.98
CA SER A 72 13.73 -21.45 4.27
C SER A 72 13.64 -21.24 2.75
N GLN A 73 14.70 -21.54 2.01
CA GLN A 73 14.67 -21.47 0.53
C GLN A 73 13.58 -22.35 -0.09
N GLN A 74 13.20 -23.45 0.57
CA GLN A 74 12.14 -24.35 0.09
C GLN A 74 10.75 -23.73 0.28
N GLU A 75 10.53 -22.98 1.37
CA GLU A 75 9.29 -22.25 1.60
C GLU A 75 9.15 -21.08 0.64
N ARG A 76 10.24 -20.32 0.39
CA ARG A 76 10.27 -19.24 -0.59
C ARG A 76 9.83 -19.67 -1.99
N LYS A 77 10.24 -20.87 -2.43
CA LYS A 77 9.84 -21.42 -3.74
C LYS A 77 8.35 -21.73 -3.87
N LYS A 78 7.61 -21.76 -2.77
CA LYS A 78 6.16 -22.02 -2.75
C LYS A 78 5.33 -20.72 -2.79
N ILE A 79 5.98 -19.55 -2.69
CA ILE A 79 5.30 -18.28 -2.71
C ILE A 79 5.08 -17.88 -4.17
N PRO A 80 3.82 -17.71 -4.62
CA PRO A 80 3.53 -17.40 -6.02
C PRO A 80 4.12 -16.05 -6.48
N ASN A 81 4.16 -15.08 -5.58
CA ASN A 81 4.70 -13.74 -5.84
C ASN A 81 5.44 -13.23 -4.61
N ILE A 82 6.76 -13.07 -4.70
CA ILE A 82 7.61 -12.62 -3.60
C ILE A 82 7.48 -11.13 -3.30
N TYR A 83 6.82 -10.36 -4.17
CA TYR A 83 6.61 -8.92 -4.01
C TYR A 83 5.22 -8.58 -3.44
N VAL A 84 4.36 -9.58 -3.22
CA VAL A 84 3.02 -9.39 -2.69
C VAL A 84 2.84 -10.17 -1.40
N THR A 85 2.48 -9.48 -0.33
CA THR A 85 2.18 -10.09 0.98
C THR A 85 0.67 -10.15 1.19
N VAL A 86 0.16 -11.34 1.52
CA VAL A 86 -1.24 -11.50 1.89
C VAL A 86 -1.41 -11.16 3.37
N LEU A 87 -2.21 -10.12 3.65
CA LEU A 87 -2.66 -9.76 4.99
C LEU A 87 -4.07 -10.30 5.20
N SER A 88 -4.26 -11.23 6.11
CA SER A 88 -5.55 -11.90 6.28
C SER A 88 -5.69 -12.56 7.66
N ASN A 89 -6.91 -12.52 8.21
CA ASN A 89 -7.32 -13.30 9.37
C ASN A 89 -8.04 -14.61 8.99
N ILE A 90 -8.18 -14.89 7.70
CA ILE A 90 -8.84 -16.12 7.20
C ILE A 90 -7.96 -17.33 7.49
N ARG A 91 -8.64 -18.43 7.83
CA ARG A 91 -8.01 -19.75 8.03
C ARG A 91 -8.67 -20.77 7.11
N VAL A 92 -7.84 -21.55 6.42
CA VAL A 92 -8.28 -22.70 5.62
C VAL A 92 -7.72 -23.96 6.28
N ASP A 93 -8.58 -24.91 6.60
CA ASP A 93 -8.23 -26.13 7.37
C ASP A 93 -7.45 -25.82 8.68
N GLY A 94 -7.87 -24.76 9.39
CA GLY A 94 -7.25 -24.31 10.63
C GLY A 94 -5.91 -23.58 10.47
N LYS A 95 -5.38 -23.45 9.25
CA LYS A 95 -4.11 -22.76 8.95
C LYS A 95 -4.37 -21.34 8.43
N PRO A 96 -3.63 -20.33 8.93
CA PRO A 96 -3.77 -18.97 8.39
C PRO A 96 -3.28 -18.94 6.93
N ILE A 97 -3.98 -18.19 6.08
CA ILE A 97 -3.59 -17.97 4.67
C ILE A 97 -2.73 -16.72 4.48
N GLY A 98 -2.64 -15.85 5.48
CA GLY A 98 -1.87 -14.60 5.42
C GLY A 98 -1.23 -14.24 6.74
N GLY A 99 -0.53 -13.11 6.76
CA GLY A 99 0.09 -12.52 7.93
C GLY A 99 -0.85 -11.64 8.75
N LEU A 100 -0.37 -11.16 9.91
CA LEU A 100 -1.00 -10.28 10.90
C LEU A 100 -2.26 -10.85 11.59
N GLY A 101 -3.08 -11.66 10.95
CA GLY A 101 -4.29 -12.24 11.54
C GLY A 101 -5.24 -11.17 12.09
N ASN A 102 -5.61 -11.28 13.38
CA ASN A 102 -6.44 -10.29 14.10
C ASN A 102 -5.62 -9.30 14.93
N ALA A 103 -4.29 -9.25 14.75
CA ALA A 103 -3.45 -8.32 15.50
C ALA A 103 -3.68 -6.89 15.01
N GLU A 104 -3.82 -5.96 15.95
CA GLU A 104 -3.75 -4.55 15.64
C GLU A 104 -2.30 -4.15 15.36
N ALA A 105 -2.09 -3.39 14.28
CA ALA A 105 -0.79 -2.78 14.02
C ALA A 105 -0.65 -1.51 14.88
N SER A 106 0.53 -1.33 15.48
CA SER A 106 0.91 -0.04 16.06
C SER A 106 1.30 0.94 14.93
N TRP A 107 1.28 2.26 15.24
CA TRP A 107 1.79 3.27 14.32
C TRP A 107 3.23 2.97 13.92
N HIS A 108 3.50 2.90 12.63
CA HIS A 108 4.81 2.62 12.06
C HIS A 108 4.93 3.22 10.65
N SER A 109 6.12 3.27 10.15
CA SER A 109 6.39 3.42 8.71
C SER A 109 6.99 2.11 8.20
N ASP A 110 6.55 1.69 7.01
CA ASP A 110 7.01 0.43 6.43
C ASP A 110 8.51 0.47 6.12
N MET A 111 9.18 -0.67 6.33
CA MET A 111 10.54 -0.96 5.91
C MET A 111 11.60 0.09 6.30
N THR A 112 11.40 0.84 7.38
CA THR A 112 12.38 1.82 7.90
C THR A 112 13.67 1.19 8.41
N TYR A 113 13.75 -0.12 8.47
CA TYR A 113 14.92 -0.90 8.89
C TYR A 113 15.87 -1.24 7.73
N VAL A 114 15.55 -0.88 6.49
CA VAL A 114 16.44 -1.02 5.32
C VAL A 114 17.11 0.31 5.01
N GLU A 115 18.29 0.25 4.40
CA GLU A 115 19.10 1.45 4.08
C GLU A 115 18.38 2.39 3.11
N THR A 116 17.68 1.83 2.13
CA THR A 116 16.87 2.58 1.14
C THR A 116 15.45 2.04 1.16
N PRO A 117 14.55 2.59 1.98
CA PRO A 117 13.17 2.17 2.03
C PRO A 117 12.47 2.37 0.67
N PRO A 118 11.50 1.50 0.31
CA PRO A 118 10.68 1.71 -0.88
C PRO A 118 9.90 3.03 -0.78
N PRO A 119 9.70 3.74 -1.90
CA PRO A 119 9.07 5.05 -1.89
C PRO A 119 7.57 5.01 -1.55
N ALA A 120 6.93 3.87 -1.79
CA ALA A 120 5.49 3.69 -1.57
C ALA A 120 5.13 2.26 -1.18
N SER A 121 4.03 2.11 -0.44
CA SER A 121 3.34 0.85 -0.21
C SER A 121 1.99 0.88 -0.93
N VAL A 122 1.64 -0.20 -1.63
CA VAL A 122 0.37 -0.33 -2.34
C VAL A 122 -0.45 -1.44 -1.71
N LEU A 123 -1.66 -1.11 -1.24
CA LEU A 123 -2.59 -2.06 -0.62
C LEU A 123 -3.77 -2.32 -1.54
N LEU A 124 -4.06 -3.59 -1.81
CA LEU A 124 -5.26 -4.01 -2.55
C LEU A 124 -6.24 -4.66 -1.58
N GLY A 125 -7.40 -4.05 -1.40
CA GLY A 125 -8.50 -4.63 -0.61
C GLY A 125 -9.26 -5.68 -1.40
N ILE A 126 -9.14 -6.95 -1.00
CA ILE A 126 -9.86 -8.08 -1.61
C ILE A 126 -11.21 -8.27 -0.91
N GLU A 127 -11.20 -8.33 0.41
CA GLU A 127 -12.39 -8.41 1.24
C GLU A 127 -12.38 -7.26 2.24
N ILE A 128 -13.39 -6.40 2.15
CA ILE A 128 -13.54 -5.24 3.02
C ILE A 128 -14.69 -5.50 4.00
N PRO A 129 -14.47 -5.42 5.31
CA PRO A 129 -15.51 -5.58 6.30
C PRO A 129 -16.55 -4.46 6.19
N LYS A 130 -17.82 -4.76 6.56
CA LYS A 130 -18.89 -3.75 6.56
C LYS A 130 -18.68 -2.65 7.62
N SER A 131 -17.92 -2.95 8.67
CA SER A 131 -17.59 -2.02 9.76
C SER A 131 -16.31 -2.43 10.45
N GLY A 132 -15.50 -1.45 10.86
CA GLY A 132 -14.20 -1.67 11.48
C GLY A 132 -13.12 -2.10 10.50
N GLY A 133 -11.91 -2.38 11.00
CA GLY A 133 -10.76 -2.75 10.18
C GLY A 133 -10.21 -1.57 9.36
N ASP A 134 -10.42 -0.35 9.81
CA ASP A 134 -9.97 0.85 9.12
C ASP A 134 -8.43 0.93 9.12
N THR A 135 -7.88 1.45 8.03
CA THR A 135 -6.46 1.81 7.95
C THR A 135 -6.33 3.31 8.19
N TYR A 136 -5.50 3.67 9.17
CA TYR A 136 -5.24 5.05 9.54
C TYR A 136 -3.88 5.49 9.03
N PHE A 137 -3.80 6.73 8.58
CA PHE A 137 -2.57 7.36 8.11
C PHE A 137 -2.30 8.63 8.89
N ALA A 138 -1.02 8.96 9.10
CA ALA A 138 -0.56 10.20 9.71
C ALA A 138 0.39 10.93 8.77
N ASP A 139 0.17 12.22 8.58
CA ASP A 139 1.01 13.10 7.77
C ASP A 139 2.30 13.42 8.50
N GLN A 140 3.39 12.76 8.12
CA GLN A 140 4.71 12.95 8.72
C GLN A 140 5.37 14.28 8.26
N ALA A 141 5.03 14.79 7.08
CA ALA A 141 5.52 16.09 6.61
C ALA A 141 4.92 17.23 7.44
N ALA A 142 3.60 17.18 7.70
CA ALA A 142 2.94 18.12 8.59
C ALA A 142 3.45 17.99 10.04
N ALA A 143 3.64 16.76 10.52
CA ALA A 143 4.20 16.50 11.85
C ALA A 143 5.60 17.11 12.00
N HIS A 144 6.49 16.90 11.02
CA HIS A 144 7.83 17.49 11.00
C HIS A 144 7.76 19.03 10.98
N SER A 145 6.88 19.60 10.15
CA SER A 145 6.73 21.07 10.03
C SER A 145 6.17 21.72 11.31
N ALA A 146 5.49 20.95 12.15
CA ALA A 146 4.95 21.41 13.43
C ALA A 146 5.97 21.31 14.60
N LEU A 147 7.16 20.78 14.36
CA LEU A 147 8.19 20.71 15.39
C LEU A 147 8.66 22.11 15.80
N PRO A 148 8.94 22.33 17.10
CA PRO A 148 9.58 23.56 17.55
C PRO A 148 10.95 23.76 16.87
N PRO A 149 11.38 25.01 16.59
CA PRO A 149 12.68 25.28 15.96
C PRO A 149 13.89 24.74 16.72
N SER A 150 13.71 24.31 17.97
CA SER A 150 14.77 23.73 18.82
C SER A 150 14.92 22.21 18.67
N LEU A 151 14.07 21.55 17.90
CA LEU A 151 14.11 20.10 17.56
C LEU A 151 14.45 19.90 16.10
#